data_521cc0ef16b2ba81ab3cf105852347e0
#
_entry.id   521cc0ef16b2ba81ab3cf105852347e0
#
_cell.length_a   1.000
_cell.length_b   1.000
_cell.length_c   1.000
_cell.angle_alpha   90.00
_cell.angle_beta   90.00
_cell.angle_gamma   90.00
#
_symmetry.space_group_name_H-M   'P 1'
#
loop_
_entity.id
_entity.type
_entity.pdbx_description
1 polymer ?
#
loop_
_entity_poly.entity_id
_entity_poly.type
_entity_poly.pdbx_seq_one_letter_code
_entity_poly.pdbx_strand_id
1 'polypeptide(L)'
;MIIIMGVSGTGKTSLGKYLSQETGWPFYDADDFHPETNKKKMSSGFQLDDADRAPWLTELAEKITLWSEEGQAILACSALKERYRESLAAENSSITWVVLNGSFDRIKNRLENRGNHFFNARLLQSQFDVLELPNYGIHLNIKETIPQLASSVLNKVQPQPLATIGVIGMGVMGQGIALNCAENNISTAVYNRSFPGEEKVIESFLSKNKAFKNLSGFTDLNAFISSLERPRKIWLMIKSGPAIDGLIEELLPLLSVGDIIVDGGNSHYPDTQRRAQELQKKKIDFVGCGVSGGEVGARNGASIMFGGSTDAYMAFNPILNKIAAKDKADVPCQSYMGKEGAGHFVKMVHNGIEYAEMQLLAETFAVLANQMSYPELVAVLQEMNQGSEASYLLEITAEILQKKEGKHFLVDLILDQASSKGTGMWSSSAALALGSVNTMMSASVFARYLSSFKTERVALSVRKPKAKKQVDLDVKSLIEAYRFARIVNHIQGFNLIENASQQYGWEYNPSETARIWTQGCIIRSRLMETLVQAFKTEKSLFNNTAILDLLKGNEAGAASLIHHGVDQKIALDCYSSAYNYWIAMCSESLPANLIQAQRDFFGAHTYRRVDKPFEQTFHTQWQ
;
A
#
# COMPACT_ATOMS: atom_id res chain seq x y z
N MET A 1 -40.53 7.50 -2.78
CA MET A 1 -41.33 6.39 -2.19
C MET A 1 -40.79 5.05 -2.66
N ILE A 2 -40.56 4.05 -1.77
CA ILE A 2 -40.23 2.67 -2.14
C ILE A 2 -41.45 1.77 -1.90
N ILE A 3 -41.85 0.97 -2.90
CA ILE A 3 -42.86 -0.08 -2.72
C ILE A 3 -42.23 -1.45 -2.94
N ILE A 4 -42.24 -2.29 -1.90
CA ILE A 4 -41.68 -3.65 -1.93
C ILE A 4 -42.82 -4.61 -2.25
N MET A 5 -42.75 -5.27 -3.43
CA MET A 5 -43.77 -6.18 -3.90
C MET A 5 -43.32 -7.63 -3.97
N GLY A 6 -44.27 -8.53 -4.04
CA GLY A 6 -44.08 -9.97 -4.18
C GLY A 6 -45.10 -10.78 -3.41
N VAL A 7 -45.15 -12.10 -3.65
CA VAL A 7 -46.09 -13.01 -2.99
C VAL A 7 -45.85 -13.09 -1.47
N SER A 8 -46.80 -13.63 -0.72
CA SER A 8 -46.62 -13.88 0.72
C SER A 8 -45.42 -14.76 0.98
N GLY A 9 -44.65 -14.47 2.04
CA GLY A 9 -43.44 -15.24 2.39
C GLY A 9 -42.17 -14.84 1.69
N THR A 10 -42.18 -13.88 0.76
CA THR A 10 -40.92 -13.39 0.09
C THR A 10 -40.05 -12.54 0.99
N GLY A 11 -40.55 -12.00 2.10
CA GLY A 11 -39.76 -11.21 3.04
C GLY A 11 -39.96 -9.69 2.93
N LYS A 12 -41.03 -9.22 2.30
CA LYS A 12 -41.36 -7.79 2.12
C LYS A 12 -41.26 -6.98 3.41
N THR A 13 -42.00 -7.40 4.44
CA THR A 13 -42.00 -6.75 5.76
C THR A 13 -40.63 -6.73 6.42
N SER A 14 -39.87 -7.85 6.32
CA SER A 14 -38.52 -7.94 6.88
C SER A 14 -37.54 -6.98 6.19
N LEU A 15 -37.59 -6.91 4.86
CA LEU A 15 -36.76 -5.98 4.08
C LEU A 15 -37.20 -4.53 4.35
N GLY A 16 -38.49 -4.26 4.38
CA GLY A 16 -39.03 -2.91 4.63
C GLY A 16 -38.61 -2.37 6.01
N LYS A 17 -38.75 -3.18 7.06
CA LYS A 17 -38.31 -2.80 8.41
C LYS A 17 -36.79 -2.59 8.49
N TYR A 18 -35.99 -3.43 7.82
CA TYR A 18 -34.55 -3.26 7.78
C TYR A 18 -34.15 -1.96 7.05
N LEU A 19 -34.77 -1.68 5.88
CA LEU A 19 -34.53 -0.42 5.16
C LEU A 19 -34.97 0.79 5.99
N SER A 20 -36.07 0.71 6.73
CA SER A 20 -36.51 1.76 7.65
C SER A 20 -35.48 2.03 8.75
N GLN A 21 -34.88 1.00 9.32
CA GLN A 21 -33.82 1.14 10.33
C GLN A 21 -32.56 1.80 9.76
N GLU A 22 -32.16 1.44 8.54
CA GLU A 22 -30.96 1.98 7.88
C GLU A 22 -31.17 3.44 7.40
N THR A 23 -32.37 3.80 6.95
CA THR A 23 -32.64 5.11 6.32
C THR A 23 -33.29 6.12 7.26
N GLY A 24 -33.96 5.64 8.32
CA GLY A 24 -34.83 6.46 9.14
C GLY A 24 -36.18 6.77 8.47
N TRP A 25 -36.47 6.21 7.27
CA TRP A 25 -37.77 6.44 6.59
C TRP A 25 -38.87 5.62 7.22
N PRO A 26 -40.10 6.18 7.33
CA PRO A 26 -41.22 5.45 7.88
C PRO A 26 -41.56 4.21 7.04
N PHE A 27 -41.93 3.12 7.73
CA PHE A 27 -42.32 1.85 7.12
C PHE A 27 -43.78 1.59 7.40
N TYR A 28 -44.50 1.22 6.34
CA TYR A 28 -45.89 0.83 6.37
C TYR A 28 -46.08 -0.57 5.77
N ASP A 29 -47.06 -1.33 6.32
CA ASP A 29 -47.48 -2.60 5.73
C ASP A 29 -48.89 -2.41 5.16
N ALA A 30 -49.10 -2.69 3.87
CA ALA A 30 -50.36 -2.52 3.19
C ALA A 30 -51.48 -3.38 3.78
N ASP A 31 -51.11 -4.49 4.44
CA ASP A 31 -52.07 -5.37 5.09
C ASP A 31 -52.78 -4.69 6.28
N ASP A 32 -52.18 -3.68 6.90
CA ASP A 32 -52.77 -2.92 8.02
C ASP A 32 -53.96 -2.06 7.57
N PHE A 33 -54.04 -1.69 6.31
CA PHE A 33 -55.05 -0.79 5.71
C PHE A 33 -56.24 -1.52 5.06
N HIS A 34 -56.31 -2.85 5.20
CA HIS A 34 -57.48 -3.57 4.70
C HIS A 34 -58.75 -3.23 5.52
N PRO A 35 -59.91 -2.96 4.84
CA PRO A 35 -61.20 -2.85 5.52
C PRO A 35 -61.50 -4.07 6.38
N GLU A 36 -62.24 -3.89 7.45
CA GLU A 36 -62.60 -4.98 8.38
C GLU A 36 -63.34 -6.14 7.68
N THR A 37 -64.13 -5.87 6.65
CA THR A 37 -64.74 -6.87 5.79
C THR A 37 -63.73 -7.77 5.10
N ASN A 38 -62.63 -7.17 4.58
CA ASN A 38 -61.57 -7.89 3.91
C ASN A 38 -60.75 -8.71 4.92
N LYS A 39 -60.45 -8.15 6.10
CA LYS A 39 -59.76 -8.86 7.18
C LYS A 39 -60.53 -10.10 7.62
N LYS A 40 -61.86 -9.99 7.78
CA LYS A 40 -62.74 -11.12 8.11
C LYS A 40 -62.76 -12.18 6.99
N LYS A 41 -62.83 -11.78 5.72
CA LYS A 41 -62.82 -12.68 4.56
C LYS A 41 -61.51 -13.46 4.47
N MET A 42 -60.37 -12.76 4.65
CA MET A 42 -59.04 -13.37 4.68
C MET A 42 -58.82 -14.32 5.87
N SER A 43 -59.26 -13.93 7.06
CA SER A 43 -59.13 -14.78 8.26
C SER A 43 -59.96 -16.06 8.19
N SER A 44 -61.05 -16.04 7.41
CA SER A 44 -61.87 -17.21 7.11
C SER A 44 -61.30 -18.09 5.99
N GLY A 45 -60.11 -17.77 5.44
CA GLY A 45 -59.43 -18.55 4.40
C GLY A 45 -59.89 -18.30 2.97
N PHE A 46 -60.73 -17.27 2.75
CA PHE A 46 -61.21 -16.91 1.43
C PHE A 46 -60.31 -15.87 0.76
N GLN A 47 -60.17 -15.99 -0.57
CA GLN A 47 -59.43 -15.02 -1.37
C GLN A 47 -60.26 -13.75 -1.59
N LEU A 48 -59.57 -12.60 -1.60
CA LEU A 48 -60.19 -11.35 -2.03
C LEU A 48 -60.23 -11.32 -3.57
N ASP A 49 -61.36 -10.95 -4.12
CA ASP A 49 -61.49 -10.65 -5.55
C ASP A 49 -61.14 -9.18 -5.85
N ASP A 50 -61.26 -8.76 -7.11
CA ASP A 50 -60.89 -7.41 -7.53
C ASP A 50 -61.83 -6.34 -6.95
N ALA A 51 -63.10 -6.68 -6.73
CA ALA A 51 -64.08 -5.77 -6.12
C ALA A 51 -63.77 -5.56 -4.62
N ASP A 52 -63.36 -6.61 -3.92
CA ASP A 52 -62.92 -6.51 -2.52
C ASP A 52 -61.68 -5.60 -2.36
N ARG A 53 -60.79 -5.63 -3.36
CA ARG A 53 -59.53 -4.86 -3.31
C ARG A 53 -59.65 -3.41 -3.76
N ALA A 54 -60.65 -3.06 -4.57
CA ALA A 54 -60.78 -1.72 -5.13
C ALA A 54 -60.80 -0.60 -4.06
N PRO A 55 -61.62 -0.68 -2.98
CA PRO A 55 -61.62 0.35 -1.94
C PRO A 55 -60.28 0.46 -1.20
N TRP A 56 -59.62 -0.68 -0.95
CA TRP A 56 -58.30 -0.76 -0.29
C TRP A 56 -57.17 -0.16 -1.16
N LEU A 57 -57.17 -0.41 -2.48
CA LEU A 57 -56.22 0.18 -3.42
C LEU A 57 -56.39 1.70 -3.52
N THR A 58 -57.62 2.19 -3.50
CA THR A 58 -57.90 3.64 -3.50
C THR A 58 -57.38 4.31 -2.24
N GLU A 59 -57.65 3.74 -1.06
CA GLU A 59 -57.12 4.26 0.21
C GLU A 59 -55.59 4.28 0.22
N LEU A 60 -54.95 3.21 -0.26
CA LEU A 60 -53.49 3.15 -0.32
C LEU A 60 -52.92 4.18 -1.30
N ALA A 61 -53.53 4.41 -2.46
CA ALA A 61 -53.09 5.40 -3.44
C ALA A 61 -53.12 6.82 -2.85
N GLU A 62 -54.18 7.17 -2.13
CA GLU A 62 -54.27 8.46 -1.40
C GLU A 62 -53.15 8.59 -0.36
N LYS A 63 -52.91 7.53 0.43
CA LYS A 63 -51.84 7.52 1.43
C LYS A 63 -50.42 7.59 0.80
N ILE A 64 -50.21 6.90 -0.31
CA ILE A 64 -48.95 6.95 -1.06
C ILE A 64 -48.65 8.38 -1.53
N THR A 65 -49.67 9.08 -2.02
CA THR A 65 -49.54 10.49 -2.42
C THR A 65 -49.17 11.36 -1.22
N LEU A 66 -49.87 11.25 -0.10
CA LEU A 66 -49.59 11.98 1.12
C LEU A 66 -48.16 11.70 1.64
N TRP A 67 -47.80 10.43 1.78
CA TRP A 67 -46.44 10.04 2.25
C TRP A 67 -45.32 10.49 1.31
N SER A 68 -45.60 10.58 0.01
CA SER A 68 -44.62 11.08 -0.97
C SER A 68 -44.44 12.60 -0.87
N GLU A 69 -45.47 13.34 -0.48
CA GLU A 69 -45.40 14.78 -0.21
C GLU A 69 -44.68 15.08 1.12
N GLU A 70 -44.88 14.25 2.14
CA GLU A 70 -44.23 14.37 3.45
C GLU A 70 -42.73 13.98 3.41
N GLY A 71 -42.30 13.20 2.39
CA GLY A 71 -40.93 12.77 2.22
C GLY A 71 -40.77 11.37 1.66
N GLN A 72 -39.68 10.69 2.06
CA GLN A 72 -39.44 9.32 1.65
C GLN A 72 -40.10 8.33 2.61
N ALA A 73 -40.81 7.33 2.06
CA ALA A 73 -41.46 6.27 2.84
C ALA A 73 -41.26 4.91 2.16
N ILE A 74 -41.50 3.84 2.91
CA ILE A 74 -41.36 2.44 2.48
C ILE A 74 -42.70 1.74 2.73
N LEU A 75 -43.26 1.13 1.69
CA LEU A 75 -44.50 0.34 1.77
C LEU A 75 -44.21 -1.12 1.37
N ALA A 76 -44.61 -2.07 2.21
CA ALA A 76 -44.73 -3.47 1.82
C ALA A 76 -46.14 -3.74 1.29
N CYS A 77 -46.27 -4.15 0.02
CA CYS A 77 -47.53 -4.47 -0.61
C CYS A 77 -47.40 -5.66 -1.55
N SER A 78 -48.40 -6.55 -1.63
CA SER A 78 -48.32 -7.68 -2.58
C SER A 78 -48.30 -7.22 -4.04
N ALA A 79 -49.13 -6.29 -4.44
CA ALA A 79 -49.21 -5.61 -5.75
C ALA A 79 -49.05 -6.55 -6.96
N LEU A 80 -49.71 -7.72 -6.95
CA LEU A 80 -49.42 -8.86 -7.83
C LEU A 80 -49.81 -8.61 -9.30
N LYS A 81 -50.84 -7.83 -9.58
CA LYS A 81 -51.29 -7.53 -10.95
C LYS A 81 -50.84 -6.13 -11.38
N GLU A 82 -50.59 -5.95 -12.69
CA GLU A 82 -50.14 -4.65 -13.23
C GLU A 82 -51.18 -3.54 -12.92
N ARG A 83 -52.44 -3.79 -13.13
CA ARG A 83 -53.53 -2.84 -12.83
C ARG A 83 -53.56 -2.39 -11.36
N TYR A 84 -53.09 -3.23 -10.40
CA TYR A 84 -52.97 -2.81 -9.00
C TYR A 84 -51.82 -1.84 -8.82
N ARG A 85 -50.72 -2.10 -9.51
CA ARG A 85 -49.53 -1.21 -9.50
C ARG A 85 -49.86 0.13 -10.16
N GLU A 86 -50.58 0.11 -11.27
CA GLU A 86 -51.09 1.32 -11.93
C GLU A 86 -52.01 2.12 -10.99
N SER A 87 -52.94 1.46 -10.29
CA SER A 87 -53.82 2.12 -9.32
C SER A 87 -53.04 2.73 -8.16
N LEU A 88 -51.99 2.06 -7.64
CA LEU A 88 -51.16 2.56 -6.56
C LEU A 88 -50.24 3.69 -7.02
N ALA A 89 -49.80 3.70 -8.29
CA ALA A 89 -48.95 4.73 -8.86
C ALA A 89 -49.69 5.99 -9.30
N ALA A 90 -50.99 5.91 -9.51
CA ALA A 90 -51.96 6.79 -10.20
C ALA A 90 -51.52 8.22 -10.57
N GLU A 91 -50.90 9.00 -9.66
CA GLU A 91 -50.41 10.35 -9.92
C GLU A 91 -48.96 10.55 -9.48
N ASN A 92 -48.28 9.48 -9.04
CA ASN A 92 -46.96 9.59 -8.44
C ASN A 92 -45.87 8.92 -9.30
N SER A 93 -45.16 9.72 -10.09
CA SER A 93 -44.06 9.28 -10.95
C SER A 93 -42.76 8.91 -10.21
N SER A 94 -42.67 9.15 -8.88
CA SER A 94 -41.43 8.97 -8.08
C SER A 94 -41.40 7.67 -7.29
N ILE A 95 -42.22 6.66 -7.66
CA ILE A 95 -42.24 5.35 -6.99
C ILE A 95 -41.11 4.46 -7.50
N THR A 96 -40.30 3.95 -6.58
CA THR A 96 -39.33 2.88 -6.85
C THR A 96 -39.92 1.54 -6.46
N TRP A 97 -40.21 0.71 -7.44
CA TRP A 97 -40.67 -0.65 -7.23
C TRP A 97 -39.51 -1.59 -6.91
N VAL A 98 -39.64 -2.37 -5.82
CA VAL A 98 -38.70 -3.43 -5.44
C VAL A 98 -39.44 -4.77 -5.53
N VAL A 99 -39.01 -5.62 -6.45
CA VAL A 99 -39.68 -6.89 -6.79
C VAL A 99 -38.91 -8.05 -6.15
N LEU A 100 -39.52 -8.68 -5.13
CA LEU A 100 -38.90 -9.85 -4.47
C LEU A 100 -39.33 -11.13 -5.19
N ASN A 101 -38.35 -11.79 -5.83
CA ASN A 101 -38.53 -13.01 -6.61
C ASN A 101 -37.97 -14.25 -5.91
N GLY A 102 -38.70 -15.35 -5.96
CA GLY A 102 -38.25 -16.66 -5.46
C GLY A 102 -39.08 -17.80 -6.06
N SER A 103 -38.50 -19.01 -6.07
CA SER A 103 -39.24 -20.19 -6.51
C SER A 103 -40.35 -20.55 -5.52
N PHE A 104 -41.44 -21.12 -6.04
CA PHE A 104 -42.57 -21.60 -5.25
C PHE A 104 -42.15 -22.47 -4.07
N ASP A 105 -41.34 -23.49 -4.32
CA ASP A 105 -40.89 -24.43 -3.28
C ASP A 105 -40.10 -23.74 -2.16
N ARG A 106 -39.27 -22.76 -2.52
CA ARG A 106 -38.49 -22.02 -1.51
C ARG A 106 -39.37 -21.16 -0.62
N ILE A 107 -40.35 -20.51 -1.19
CA ILE A 107 -41.27 -19.66 -0.46
C ILE A 107 -42.19 -20.52 0.40
N LYS A 108 -42.69 -21.65 -0.13
CA LYS A 108 -43.47 -22.64 0.59
C LYS A 108 -42.71 -23.15 1.82
N ASN A 109 -41.47 -23.61 1.65
CA ASN A 109 -40.63 -24.08 2.75
C ASN A 109 -40.37 -22.99 3.81
N ARG A 110 -40.22 -21.72 3.39
CA ARG A 110 -40.08 -20.59 4.35
C ARG A 110 -41.36 -20.36 5.16
N LEU A 111 -42.54 -20.52 4.56
CA LEU A 111 -43.81 -20.32 5.22
C LEU A 111 -44.15 -21.47 6.16
N GLU A 112 -43.83 -22.71 5.81
CA GLU A 112 -44.00 -23.91 6.64
C GLU A 112 -43.14 -23.90 7.90
N ASN A 113 -41.92 -23.31 7.80
CA ASN A 113 -40.96 -23.20 8.93
C ASN A 113 -41.25 -21.99 9.85
N ARG A 114 -42.26 -21.15 9.59
CA ARG A 114 -42.73 -20.07 10.48
C ARG A 114 -43.74 -20.62 11.50
N GLY A 115 -43.26 -20.93 12.68
CA GLY A 115 -43.96 -21.68 13.76
C GLY A 115 -45.26 -21.07 14.32
N ASN A 116 -45.94 -20.07 13.74
CA ASN A 116 -47.13 -19.42 14.33
C ASN A 116 -48.25 -19.07 13.36
N HIS A 117 -48.27 -19.57 12.13
CA HIS A 117 -49.42 -19.33 11.22
C HIS A 117 -49.80 -20.62 10.48
N PHE A 118 -51.08 -20.98 10.56
CA PHE A 118 -51.71 -21.96 9.67
C PHE A 118 -51.58 -21.45 8.21
N PHE A 119 -50.51 -21.88 7.55
CA PHE A 119 -50.25 -21.50 6.17
C PHE A 119 -51.06 -22.40 5.22
N ASN A 120 -51.93 -21.78 4.40
CA ASN A 120 -52.68 -22.50 3.38
C ASN A 120 -51.87 -22.48 2.04
N ALA A 121 -51.28 -23.62 1.67
CA ALA A 121 -50.52 -23.77 0.42
C ALA A 121 -51.36 -23.40 -0.84
N ARG A 122 -52.69 -23.55 -0.77
CA ARG A 122 -53.59 -23.11 -1.87
C ARG A 122 -53.59 -21.58 -2.05
N LEU A 123 -53.43 -20.83 -0.97
CA LEU A 123 -53.31 -19.36 -1.04
C LEU A 123 -52.00 -18.92 -1.69
N LEU A 124 -50.89 -19.63 -1.49
CA LEU A 124 -49.63 -19.31 -2.18
C LEU A 124 -49.76 -19.60 -3.66
N GLN A 125 -50.28 -20.77 -4.05
CA GLN A 125 -50.45 -21.14 -5.45
C GLN A 125 -51.31 -20.09 -6.19
N SER A 126 -52.41 -19.70 -5.61
CA SER A 126 -53.26 -18.66 -6.24
C SER A 126 -52.59 -17.30 -6.39
N GLN A 127 -51.65 -16.95 -5.50
CA GLN A 127 -50.86 -15.72 -5.67
C GLN A 127 -49.85 -15.85 -6.83
N PHE A 128 -49.25 -17.02 -7.02
CA PHE A 128 -48.38 -17.27 -8.18
C PHE A 128 -49.17 -17.28 -9.49
N ASP A 129 -50.38 -17.83 -9.50
CA ASP A 129 -51.22 -17.91 -10.68
C ASP A 129 -51.65 -16.52 -11.21
N VAL A 130 -51.74 -15.51 -10.32
CA VAL A 130 -52.13 -14.14 -10.67
C VAL A 130 -50.96 -13.16 -10.67
N LEU A 131 -49.75 -13.63 -10.41
CA LEU A 131 -48.55 -12.78 -10.36
C LEU A 131 -48.12 -12.34 -11.76
N GLU A 132 -48.28 -11.08 -12.06
CA GLU A 132 -47.74 -10.42 -13.25
C GLU A 132 -46.42 -9.72 -12.87
N LEU A 133 -45.31 -10.32 -13.26
CA LEU A 133 -44.00 -9.70 -12.97
C LEU A 133 -43.78 -8.47 -13.86
N PRO A 134 -43.50 -7.29 -13.27
CA PRO A 134 -43.20 -6.11 -14.06
C PRO A 134 -41.85 -6.24 -14.77
N ASN A 135 -41.67 -5.60 -15.91
CA ASN A 135 -40.41 -5.48 -16.61
C ASN A 135 -39.57 -4.25 -16.14
N TYR A 136 -40.04 -3.56 -15.13
CA TYR A 136 -39.44 -2.39 -14.50
C TYR A 136 -39.18 -2.65 -13.01
N GLY A 137 -38.49 -1.70 -12.34
CA GLY A 137 -38.17 -1.78 -10.91
C GLY A 137 -36.88 -2.53 -10.62
N ILE A 138 -36.63 -2.76 -9.34
CA ILE A 138 -35.45 -3.45 -8.82
C ILE A 138 -35.81 -4.91 -8.53
N HIS A 139 -35.42 -5.82 -9.39
CA HIS A 139 -35.66 -7.26 -9.21
C HIS A 139 -34.60 -7.87 -8.31
N LEU A 140 -35.03 -8.48 -7.19
CA LEU A 140 -34.15 -9.08 -6.18
C LEU A 140 -34.49 -10.55 -5.96
N ASN A 141 -33.47 -11.38 -5.84
CA ASN A 141 -33.64 -12.81 -5.56
C ASN A 141 -33.62 -13.05 -4.05
N ILE A 142 -34.69 -13.63 -3.51
CA ILE A 142 -34.80 -13.94 -2.07
C ILE A 142 -33.79 -15.01 -1.57
N LYS A 143 -32.87 -15.50 -2.42
CA LYS A 143 -31.71 -16.30 -1.98
C LYS A 143 -30.74 -15.48 -1.14
N GLU A 144 -30.66 -14.20 -1.40
CA GLU A 144 -29.80 -13.26 -0.70
C GLU A 144 -30.31 -12.97 0.71
N THR A 145 -29.40 -12.52 1.59
CA THR A 145 -29.74 -12.09 2.95
C THR A 145 -30.41 -10.71 2.94
N ILE A 146 -31.17 -10.38 3.97
CA ILE A 146 -31.85 -9.08 4.07
C ILE A 146 -30.88 -7.90 3.95
N PRO A 147 -29.68 -7.89 4.58
CA PRO A 147 -28.70 -6.82 4.38
C PRO A 147 -28.22 -6.69 2.92
N GLN A 148 -28.01 -7.80 2.20
CA GLN A 148 -27.62 -7.77 0.78
C GLN A 148 -28.74 -7.19 -0.10
N LEU A 149 -29.99 -7.64 0.12
CA LEU A 149 -31.16 -7.10 -0.57
C LEU A 149 -31.33 -5.60 -0.31
N ALA A 150 -31.18 -5.17 0.95
CA ALA A 150 -31.25 -3.78 1.35
C ALA A 150 -30.16 -2.92 0.68
N SER A 151 -28.92 -3.40 0.67
CA SER A 151 -27.82 -2.73 -0.02
C SER A 151 -28.10 -2.52 -1.50
N SER A 152 -28.67 -3.53 -2.18
CA SER A 152 -29.03 -3.44 -3.60
C SER A 152 -30.13 -2.39 -3.87
N VAL A 153 -31.07 -2.21 -2.93
CA VAL A 153 -32.09 -1.17 -3.01
C VAL A 153 -31.48 0.21 -2.78
N LEU A 154 -30.74 0.38 -1.66
CA LEU A 154 -30.16 1.67 -1.24
C LEU A 154 -29.21 2.23 -2.29
N ASN A 155 -28.37 1.42 -2.90
CA ASN A 155 -27.47 1.83 -3.97
C ASN A 155 -28.18 2.43 -5.20
N LYS A 156 -29.46 2.06 -5.43
CA LYS A 156 -30.25 2.60 -6.54
C LYS A 156 -31.12 3.80 -6.15
N VAL A 157 -31.57 3.87 -4.91
CA VAL A 157 -32.48 4.92 -4.42
C VAL A 157 -31.73 6.09 -3.78
N GLN A 158 -30.60 5.80 -3.13
CA GLN A 158 -29.67 6.77 -2.59
C GLN A 158 -28.26 6.38 -3.02
N PRO A 159 -27.89 6.66 -4.27
CA PRO A 159 -26.54 6.37 -4.70
C PRO A 159 -25.56 7.11 -3.77
N GLN A 160 -24.75 6.34 -3.06
CA GLN A 160 -23.65 6.91 -2.27
C GLN A 160 -22.77 7.75 -3.22
N PRO A 161 -22.26 8.91 -2.79
CA PRO A 161 -21.31 9.65 -3.59
C PRO A 161 -20.13 8.71 -3.91
N LEU A 162 -19.72 8.72 -5.18
CA LEU A 162 -18.64 7.87 -5.64
C LEU A 162 -17.35 8.22 -4.88
N ALA A 163 -16.56 7.20 -4.61
CA ALA A 163 -15.28 7.39 -3.92
C ALA A 163 -14.20 7.89 -4.89
N THR A 164 -13.43 8.88 -4.47
CA THR A 164 -12.34 9.47 -5.24
C THR A 164 -11.16 8.50 -5.42
N ILE A 165 -10.96 7.59 -4.44
CA ILE A 165 -9.90 6.58 -4.48
C ILE A 165 -10.40 5.25 -3.92
N GLY A 166 -9.96 4.16 -4.54
CA GLY A 166 -10.14 2.80 -4.04
C GLY A 166 -8.84 2.22 -3.51
N VAL A 167 -8.86 1.60 -2.33
CA VAL A 167 -7.69 0.90 -1.75
C VAL A 167 -7.99 -0.60 -1.69
N ILE A 168 -7.14 -1.41 -2.32
CA ILE A 168 -7.23 -2.87 -2.32
C ILE A 168 -6.14 -3.46 -1.43
N GLY A 169 -6.54 -4.36 -0.51
CA GLY A 169 -5.62 -5.02 0.42
C GLY A 169 -5.56 -4.30 1.76
N MET A 170 -6.35 -4.80 2.72
CA MET A 170 -6.56 -4.20 4.03
C MET A 170 -5.65 -4.80 5.10
N GLY A 171 -4.37 -5.05 4.76
CA GLY A 171 -3.29 -5.23 5.72
C GLY A 171 -2.95 -3.91 6.43
N VAL A 172 -1.96 -3.93 7.32
CA VAL A 172 -1.56 -2.77 8.15
C VAL A 172 -1.33 -1.50 7.32
N MET A 173 -0.57 -1.60 6.22
CA MET A 173 -0.26 -0.47 5.35
C MET A 173 -1.50 0.04 4.59
N GLY A 174 -2.34 -0.86 4.06
CA GLY A 174 -3.55 -0.47 3.32
C GLY A 174 -4.57 0.22 4.22
N GLN A 175 -4.76 -0.28 5.45
CA GLN A 175 -5.58 0.40 6.46
C GLN A 175 -5.03 1.80 6.78
N GLY A 176 -3.69 1.92 6.95
CA GLY A 176 -3.03 3.19 7.20
C GLY A 176 -3.29 4.22 6.10
N ILE A 177 -3.08 3.85 4.83
CA ILE A 177 -3.34 4.72 3.67
C ILE A 177 -4.82 5.10 3.57
N ALA A 178 -5.74 4.15 3.75
CA ALA A 178 -7.17 4.42 3.68
C ALA A 178 -7.62 5.41 4.76
N LEU A 179 -7.12 5.26 5.99
CA LEU A 179 -7.40 6.19 7.08
C LEU A 179 -6.77 7.56 6.86
N ASN A 180 -5.54 7.61 6.34
CA ASN A 180 -4.89 8.87 5.98
C ASN A 180 -5.70 9.62 4.90
N CYS A 181 -6.17 8.93 3.87
CA CYS A 181 -7.06 9.52 2.87
C CYS A 181 -8.35 10.06 3.50
N ALA A 182 -9.02 9.25 4.33
CA ALA A 182 -10.28 9.63 4.97
C ALA A 182 -10.15 10.85 5.88
N GLU A 183 -9.09 10.92 6.68
CA GLU A 183 -8.78 12.04 7.59
C GLU A 183 -8.50 13.33 6.82
N ASN A 184 -7.91 13.21 5.63
CA ASN A 184 -7.71 14.35 4.71
C ASN A 184 -8.92 14.65 3.82
N ASN A 185 -10.12 14.21 4.21
CA ASN A 185 -11.39 14.44 3.52
C ASN A 185 -11.40 13.94 2.06
N ILE A 186 -10.71 12.82 1.79
CA ILE A 186 -10.77 12.12 0.50
C ILE A 186 -11.76 10.96 0.63
N SER A 187 -12.81 10.96 -0.20
CA SER A 187 -13.78 9.86 -0.24
C SER A 187 -13.09 8.58 -0.69
N THR A 188 -13.11 7.56 0.17
CA THR A 188 -12.27 6.37 0.03
C THR A 188 -13.10 5.10 0.10
N ALA A 189 -13.04 4.28 -0.93
CA ALA A 189 -13.56 2.92 -0.94
C ALA A 189 -12.43 1.94 -0.58
N VAL A 190 -12.73 0.95 0.26
CA VAL A 190 -11.77 -0.10 0.59
C VAL A 190 -12.28 -1.47 0.21
N TYR A 191 -11.40 -2.32 -0.29
CA TYR A 191 -11.72 -3.68 -0.67
C TYR A 191 -10.73 -4.67 -0.07
N ASN A 192 -11.26 -5.75 0.49
CA ASN A 192 -10.50 -6.96 0.80
C ASN A 192 -11.31 -8.17 0.34
N ARG A 193 -10.64 -9.12 -0.30
CA ARG A 193 -11.29 -10.37 -0.70
C ARG A 193 -11.79 -11.14 0.54
N SER A 194 -12.89 -11.86 0.39
CA SER A 194 -13.33 -12.81 1.41
C SER A 194 -12.55 -14.11 1.26
N PHE A 195 -11.65 -14.39 2.18
CA PHE A 195 -10.83 -15.60 2.24
C PHE A 195 -10.90 -16.19 3.64
N PRO A 196 -10.74 -17.51 3.83
CA PRO A 196 -10.73 -18.12 5.16
C PRO A 196 -9.79 -17.42 6.14
N GLY A 197 -10.36 -16.85 7.22
CA GLY A 197 -9.66 -16.05 8.22
C GLY A 197 -9.64 -14.53 7.96
N GLU A 198 -10.09 -14.07 6.80
CA GLU A 198 -10.15 -12.65 6.42
C GLU A 198 -11.59 -12.13 6.21
N GLU A 199 -12.63 -12.93 6.49
CA GLU A 199 -14.03 -12.61 6.17
C GLU A 199 -14.54 -11.35 6.86
N LYS A 200 -13.98 -11.02 8.04
CA LYS A 200 -14.41 -9.88 8.85
C LYS A 200 -13.50 -8.66 8.78
N VAL A 201 -12.50 -8.66 7.90
CA VAL A 201 -11.51 -7.56 7.82
C VAL A 201 -12.20 -6.23 7.53
N ILE A 202 -13.07 -6.17 6.52
CA ILE A 202 -13.80 -4.95 6.14
C ILE A 202 -14.77 -4.52 7.23
N GLU A 203 -15.60 -5.43 7.75
CA GLU A 203 -16.54 -5.15 8.83
C GLU A 203 -15.84 -4.60 10.08
N SER A 204 -14.75 -5.28 10.51
CA SER A 204 -13.96 -4.87 11.65
C SER A 204 -13.30 -3.50 11.44
N PHE A 205 -12.77 -3.25 10.23
CA PHE A 205 -12.17 -1.96 9.90
C PHE A 205 -13.19 -0.82 9.96
N LEU A 206 -14.35 -0.96 9.32
CA LEU A 206 -15.40 0.06 9.34
C LEU A 206 -15.97 0.28 10.74
N SER A 207 -16.18 -0.81 11.51
CA SER A 207 -16.72 -0.71 12.87
C SER A 207 -15.82 0.08 13.82
N LYS A 208 -14.49 -0.05 13.68
CA LYS A 208 -13.49 0.70 14.45
C LYS A 208 -13.38 2.17 14.01
N ASN A 209 -13.78 2.49 12.78
CA ASN A 209 -13.56 3.78 12.15
C ASN A 209 -14.86 4.50 11.76
N LYS A 210 -15.96 4.28 12.50
CA LYS A 210 -17.30 4.84 12.26
C LYS A 210 -17.36 6.38 12.21
N ALA A 211 -16.36 7.06 12.77
CA ALA A 211 -16.24 8.50 12.73
C ALA A 211 -16.04 9.04 11.30
N PHE A 212 -15.39 8.28 10.43
CA PHE A 212 -15.14 8.67 9.04
C PHE A 212 -16.33 8.31 8.14
N LYS A 213 -17.17 9.29 7.83
CA LYS A 213 -18.35 9.11 6.97
C LYS A 213 -18.02 9.00 5.48
N ASN A 214 -16.81 9.32 5.10
CA ASN A 214 -16.25 9.24 3.75
C ASN A 214 -15.48 7.93 3.47
N LEU A 215 -15.66 6.91 4.34
CA LEU A 215 -15.18 5.54 4.13
C LEU A 215 -16.32 4.60 3.76
N SER A 216 -16.13 3.82 2.69
CA SER A 216 -17.01 2.72 2.31
C SER A 216 -16.21 1.44 2.12
N GLY A 217 -16.80 0.28 2.45
CA GLY A 217 -16.09 -0.99 2.43
C GLY A 217 -16.81 -2.08 1.65
N PHE A 218 -16.05 -2.90 0.93
CA PHE A 218 -16.54 -3.90 -0.01
C PHE A 218 -15.79 -5.22 0.12
N THR A 219 -16.52 -6.32 -0.08
CA THR A 219 -15.98 -7.68 -0.25
C THR A 219 -16.29 -8.26 -1.62
N ASP A 220 -17.13 -7.57 -2.41
CA ASP A 220 -17.41 -7.85 -3.82
C ASP A 220 -16.65 -6.86 -4.70
N LEU A 221 -15.86 -7.36 -5.65
CA LEU A 221 -14.98 -6.55 -6.50
C LEU A 221 -15.77 -5.69 -7.49
N ASN A 222 -16.90 -6.19 -8.01
CA ASN A 222 -17.74 -5.43 -8.95
C ASN A 222 -18.39 -4.23 -8.26
N ALA A 223 -18.93 -4.44 -7.04
CA ALA A 223 -19.50 -3.38 -6.24
C ALA A 223 -18.44 -2.32 -5.87
N PHE A 224 -17.23 -2.76 -5.50
CA PHE A 224 -16.10 -1.87 -5.21
C PHE A 224 -15.75 -1.01 -6.43
N ILE A 225 -15.52 -1.60 -7.59
CA ILE A 225 -15.16 -0.87 -8.81
C ILE A 225 -16.28 0.07 -9.26
N SER A 226 -17.55 -0.33 -9.08
CA SER A 226 -18.70 0.51 -9.40
C SER A 226 -18.88 1.70 -8.47
N SER A 227 -18.30 1.66 -7.27
CA SER A 227 -18.34 2.75 -6.29
C SER A 227 -17.30 3.86 -6.54
N LEU A 228 -16.42 3.72 -7.55
CA LEU A 228 -15.33 4.66 -7.82
C LEU A 228 -15.69 5.67 -8.90
N GLU A 229 -15.28 6.93 -8.71
CA GLU A 229 -15.31 7.98 -9.73
C GLU A 229 -14.42 7.63 -10.93
N ARG A 230 -14.85 8.02 -12.14
CA ARG A 230 -14.03 7.86 -13.36
C ARG A 230 -13.26 9.15 -13.68
N PRO A 231 -12.01 9.04 -14.16
CA PRO A 231 -11.20 7.82 -14.25
C PRO A 231 -10.89 7.25 -12.86
N ARG A 232 -11.03 5.93 -12.73
CA ARG A 232 -10.86 5.26 -11.45
C ARG A 232 -9.42 5.30 -10.98
N LYS A 233 -9.23 5.57 -9.70
CA LYS A 233 -7.93 5.59 -9.02
C LYS A 233 -7.88 4.44 -8.02
N ILE A 234 -7.13 3.39 -8.33
CA ILE A 234 -7.08 2.16 -7.55
C ILE A 234 -5.67 1.98 -6.98
N TRP A 235 -5.55 1.95 -5.66
CA TRP A 235 -4.28 1.78 -4.95
C TRP A 235 -4.18 0.37 -4.37
N LEU A 236 -3.19 -0.41 -4.82
CA LEU A 236 -2.95 -1.78 -4.38
C LEU A 236 -1.96 -1.79 -3.20
N MET A 237 -2.33 -2.44 -2.10
CA MET A 237 -1.48 -2.71 -0.94
C MET A 237 -1.48 -4.20 -0.61
N ILE A 238 -1.18 -5.03 -1.60
CA ILE A 238 -1.14 -6.49 -1.50
C ILE A 238 0.29 -7.02 -1.62
N LYS A 239 0.48 -8.31 -1.40
CA LYS A 239 1.78 -8.97 -1.57
C LYS A 239 2.26 -8.82 -3.02
N SER A 240 3.51 -8.37 -3.19
CA SER A 240 4.15 -8.25 -4.50
C SER A 240 4.38 -9.61 -5.20
N GLY A 241 4.58 -9.57 -6.51
CA GLY A 241 4.78 -10.75 -7.34
C GLY A 241 3.50 -11.25 -8.01
N PRO A 242 3.28 -12.57 -8.17
CA PRO A 242 2.16 -13.14 -8.94
C PRO A 242 0.77 -12.72 -8.44
N ALA A 243 0.63 -12.34 -7.17
CA ALA A 243 -0.64 -11.86 -6.61
C ALA A 243 -1.12 -10.56 -7.29
N ILE A 244 -0.19 -9.69 -7.71
CA ILE A 244 -0.52 -8.47 -8.47
C ILE A 244 -1.04 -8.84 -9.86
N ASP A 245 -0.38 -9.80 -10.54
CA ASP A 245 -0.78 -10.24 -11.88
C ASP A 245 -2.19 -10.86 -11.85
N GLY A 246 -2.48 -11.75 -10.89
CA GLY A 246 -3.81 -12.33 -10.73
C GLY A 246 -4.89 -11.30 -10.44
N LEU A 247 -4.61 -10.30 -9.59
CA LEU A 247 -5.56 -9.22 -9.33
C LEU A 247 -5.80 -8.34 -10.57
N ILE A 248 -4.77 -8.06 -11.35
CA ILE A 248 -4.91 -7.32 -12.62
C ILE A 248 -5.85 -8.07 -13.58
N GLU A 249 -5.73 -9.39 -13.69
CA GLU A 249 -6.61 -10.23 -14.52
C GLU A 249 -8.09 -10.12 -14.08
N GLU A 250 -8.35 -10.12 -12.77
CA GLU A 250 -9.69 -9.94 -12.20
C GLU A 250 -10.25 -8.52 -12.43
N LEU A 251 -9.40 -7.50 -12.36
CA LEU A 251 -9.78 -6.10 -12.53
C LEU A 251 -10.06 -5.74 -14.00
N LEU A 252 -9.29 -6.28 -14.95
CA LEU A 252 -9.34 -5.88 -16.36
C LEU A 252 -10.74 -5.87 -16.99
N PRO A 253 -11.62 -6.87 -16.77
CA PRO A 253 -12.98 -6.84 -17.31
C PRO A 253 -13.86 -5.72 -16.76
N LEU A 254 -13.48 -5.12 -15.62
CA LEU A 254 -14.26 -4.13 -14.88
C LEU A 254 -13.77 -2.71 -15.13
N LEU A 255 -12.57 -2.56 -15.69
CA LEU A 255 -11.91 -1.27 -15.91
C LEU A 255 -12.29 -0.66 -17.26
N SER A 256 -12.05 0.63 -17.36
CA SER A 256 -12.28 1.44 -18.56
C SER A 256 -11.00 2.18 -18.97
N VAL A 257 -10.96 2.63 -20.21
CA VAL A 257 -9.89 3.51 -20.72
C VAL A 257 -9.72 4.71 -19.80
N GLY A 258 -8.48 5.01 -19.44
CA GLY A 258 -8.11 6.12 -18.55
C GLY A 258 -8.11 5.77 -17.06
N ASP A 259 -8.56 4.57 -16.65
CA ASP A 259 -8.44 4.13 -15.26
C ASP A 259 -6.97 3.89 -14.87
N ILE A 260 -6.64 4.11 -13.60
CA ILE A 260 -5.27 4.10 -13.09
C ILE A 260 -5.16 3.08 -11.96
N ILE A 261 -4.22 2.14 -12.08
CA ILE A 261 -3.83 1.19 -11.04
C ILE A 261 -2.48 1.61 -10.47
N VAL A 262 -2.40 1.86 -9.18
CA VAL A 262 -1.17 2.15 -8.45
C VAL A 262 -0.77 0.94 -7.61
N ASP A 263 0.38 0.34 -7.89
CA ASP A 263 1.01 -0.66 -7.04
C ASP A 263 1.87 0.07 -5.99
N GLY A 264 1.34 0.16 -4.76
CA GLY A 264 2.02 0.77 -3.60
C GLY A 264 2.86 -0.22 -2.79
N GLY A 265 3.00 -1.45 -3.26
CA GLY A 265 3.82 -2.49 -2.63
C GLY A 265 5.32 -2.32 -2.89
N ASN A 266 6.11 -3.24 -2.32
CA ASN A 266 7.54 -3.35 -2.67
C ASN A 266 7.71 -4.33 -3.82
N SER A 267 7.26 -3.96 -5.01
CA SER A 267 7.37 -4.79 -6.21
C SER A 267 8.72 -4.63 -6.92
N HIS A 268 9.15 -5.68 -7.61
CA HIS A 268 10.35 -5.65 -8.42
C HIS A 268 10.11 -4.79 -9.66
N TYR A 269 10.96 -3.78 -9.87
CA TYR A 269 10.73 -2.78 -10.92
C TYR A 269 10.60 -3.35 -12.36
N PRO A 270 11.28 -4.44 -12.77
CA PRO A 270 11.06 -5.05 -14.09
C PRO A 270 9.65 -5.62 -14.27
N ASP A 271 9.05 -6.20 -13.19
CA ASP A 271 7.66 -6.64 -13.24
C ASP A 271 6.71 -5.45 -13.42
N THR A 272 7.03 -4.33 -12.77
CA THR A 272 6.26 -3.09 -12.93
C THR A 272 6.34 -2.55 -14.34
N GLN A 273 7.54 -2.55 -14.95
CA GLN A 273 7.72 -2.16 -16.36
C GLN A 273 6.89 -3.04 -17.29
N ARG A 274 6.97 -4.35 -17.13
CA ARG A 274 6.18 -5.31 -17.92
C ARG A 274 4.67 -5.03 -17.80
N ARG A 275 4.17 -4.91 -16.57
CA ARG A 275 2.74 -4.62 -16.30
C ARG A 275 2.30 -3.30 -16.91
N ALA A 276 3.12 -2.25 -16.76
CA ALA A 276 2.84 -0.95 -17.36
C ALA A 276 2.71 -1.02 -18.88
N GLN A 277 3.65 -1.68 -19.55
CA GLN A 277 3.64 -1.86 -21.00
C GLN A 277 2.45 -2.70 -21.49
N GLU A 278 2.06 -3.74 -20.76
CA GLU A 278 0.89 -4.59 -21.08
C GLU A 278 -0.42 -3.82 -20.93
N LEU A 279 -0.59 -3.06 -19.85
CA LEU A 279 -1.81 -2.31 -19.56
C LEU A 279 -1.94 -1.06 -20.44
N GLN A 280 -0.84 -0.44 -20.83
CA GLN A 280 -0.83 0.67 -21.77
C GLN A 280 -1.47 0.31 -23.13
N LYS A 281 -1.32 -0.94 -23.59
CA LYS A 281 -2.00 -1.43 -24.80
C LYS A 281 -3.53 -1.37 -24.70
N LYS A 282 -4.04 -1.39 -23.45
CA LYS A 282 -5.47 -1.27 -23.11
C LYS A 282 -5.86 0.14 -22.69
N LYS A 283 -4.93 1.09 -22.77
CA LYS A 283 -5.10 2.48 -22.33
C LYS A 283 -5.50 2.58 -20.85
N ILE A 284 -4.94 1.73 -20.01
CA ILE A 284 -5.01 1.74 -18.56
C ILE A 284 -3.61 2.05 -18.04
N ASP A 285 -3.50 3.02 -17.14
CA ASP A 285 -2.22 3.34 -16.53
C ASP A 285 -1.89 2.38 -15.38
N PHE A 286 -0.66 1.87 -15.39
CA PHE A 286 -0.10 1.11 -14.26
C PHE A 286 1.10 1.83 -13.69
N VAL A 287 1.05 2.12 -12.41
CA VAL A 287 2.00 2.96 -11.68
C VAL A 287 2.72 2.14 -10.64
N GLY A 288 4.04 2.14 -10.67
CA GLY A 288 4.85 1.66 -9.56
C GLY A 288 5.10 2.79 -8.56
N CYS A 289 4.54 2.69 -7.37
CA CYS A 289 4.63 3.73 -6.36
C CYS A 289 5.37 3.24 -5.12
N GLY A 290 6.59 3.74 -4.91
CA GLY A 290 7.34 3.49 -3.69
C GLY A 290 6.77 4.29 -2.52
N VAL A 291 6.41 3.60 -1.44
CA VAL A 291 5.93 4.21 -0.20
C VAL A 291 6.92 3.88 0.91
N SER A 292 7.43 4.90 1.61
CA SER A 292 8.34 4.72 2.75
C SER A 292 7.73 5.30 4.03
N GLY A 293 8.26 4.88 5.20
CA GLY A 293 7.80 5.34 6.50
C GLY A 293 7.13 4.26 7.35
N GLY A 294 6.99 3.04 6.83
CA GLY A 294 6.37 1.92 7.55
C GLY A 294 4.91 2.19 7.90
N GLU A 295 4.43 1.52 8.95
CA GLU A 295 3.05 1.63 9.43
C GLU A 295 2.68 3.07 9.83
N VAL A 296 3.56 3.72 10.59
CA VAL A 296 3.36 5.10 11.06
C VAL A 296 3.31 6.07 9.88
N GLY A 297 4.19 5.90 8.89
CA GLY A 297 4.20 6.72 7.68
C GLY A 297 2.95 6.55 6.84
N ALA A 298 2.49 5.33 6.62
CA ALA A 298 1.25 5.07 5.89
C ALA A 298 0.05 5.78 6.52
N ARG A 299 0.01 5.81 7.86
CA ARG A 299 -1.09 6.43 8.61
C ARG A 299 -0.98 7.96 8.71
N ASN A 300 0.20 8.49 8.93
CA ASN A 300 0.41 9.90 9.33
C ASN A 300 1.16 10.74 8.30
N GLY A 301 1.54 10.16 7.18
CA GLY A 301 2.31 10.80 6.11
C GLY A 301 3.58 10.04 5.76
N ALA A 302 3.61 9.55 4.53
CA ALA A 302 4.73 8.80 3.96
C ALA A 302 5.57 9.66 3.03
N SER A 303 6.81 9.23 2.78
CA SER A 303 7.58 9.67 1.59
C SER A 303 7.13 8.82 0.41
N ILE A 304 6.70 9.47 -0.69
CA ILE A 304 6.07 8.82 -1.83
C ILE A 304 6.87 9.06 -3.11
N MET A 305 7.29 7.98 -3.74
CA MET A 305 8.06 7.94 -4.98
C MET A 305 7.16 7.44 -6.11
N PHE A 306 6.54 8.34 -6.86
CA PHE A 306 5.54 8.00 -7.88
C PHE A 306 6.19 7.77 -9.24
N GLY A 307 6.02 6.58 -9.82
CA GLY A 307 6.40 6.26 -11.21
C GLY A 307 5.19 6.25 -12.13
N GLY A 308 5.39 5.93 -13.42
CA GLY A 308 4.30 5.79 -14.38
C GLY A 308 4.16 6.97 -15.33
N SER A 309 2.99 7.16 -15.96
CA SER A 309 2.76 8.28 -16.87
C SER A 309 2.64 9.62 -16.12
N THR A 310 2.97 10.72 -16.79
CA THR A 310 2.77 12.08 -16.26
C THR A 310 1.29 12.36 -16.02
N ASP A 311 0.40 11.84 -16.87
CA ASP A 311 -1.05 12.02 -16.74
C ASP A 311 -1.57 11.33 -15.48
N ALA A 312 -1.11 10.09 -15.20
CA ALA A 312 -1.43 9.40 -13.95
C ALA A 312 -0.91 10.15 -12.72
N TYR A 313 0.32 10.70 -12.80
CA TYR A 313 0.87 11.53 -11.72
C TYR A 313 0.01 12.77 -11.47
N MET A 314 -0.35 13.51 -12.52
CA MET A 314 -1.21 14.70 -12.39
C MET A 314 -2.58 14.37 -11.82
N ALA A 315 -3.16 13.23 -12.20
CA ALA A 315 -4.45 12.77 -11.66
C ALA A 315 -4.38 12.39 -10.17
N PHE A 316 -3.24 11.88 -9.71
CA PHE A 316 -3.02 11.52 -8.29
C PHE A 316 -2.45 12.66 -7.45
N ASN A 317 -1.80 13.66 -8.03
CA ASN A 317 -1.10 14.72 -7.32
C ASN A 317 -1.94 15.41 -6.21
N PRO A 318 -3.25 15.72 -6.41
CA PRO A 318 -4.08 16.29 -5.34
C PRO A 318 -4.24 15.36 -4.12
N ILE A 319 -4.24 14.04 -4.35
CA ILE A 319 -4.30 13.03 -3.27
C ILE A 319 -2.93 12.94 -2.59
N LEU A 320 -1.86 12.78 -3.38
CA LEU A 320 -0.49 12.62 -2.88
C LEU A 320 -0.07 13.80 -2.00
N ASN A 321 -0.40 15.04 -2.39
CA ASN A 321 -0.09 16.23 -1.61
C ASN A 321 -0.76 16.27 -0.24
N LYS A 322 -1.90 15.60 -0.09
CA LYS A 322 -2.62 15.52 1.19
C LYS A 322 -2.09 14.42 2.10
N ILE A 323 -1.74 13.26 1.52
CA ILE A 323 -1.38 12.06 2.30
C ILE A 323 0.11 11.90 2.55
N ALA A 324 0.97 12.64 1.84
CA ALA A 324 2.42 12.60 2.06
C ALA A 324 2.84 13.34 3.33
N ALA A 325 3.95 12.93 3.91
CA ALA A 325 4.64 13.72 4.93
C ALA A 325 4.99 15.12 4.40
N LYS A 326 5.21 16.06 5.30
CA LYS A 326 5.64 17.42 4.95
C LYS A 326 7.10 17.63 5.37
N ASP A 327 7.88 18.26 4.51
CA ASP A 327 9.22 18.71 4.89
C ASP A 327 9.17 19.94 5.80
N LYS A 328 10.33 20.46 6.20
CA LYS A 328 10.42 21.64 7.08
C LYS A 328 9.82 22.93 6.50
N ALA A 329 9.62 22.98 5.18
CA ALA A 329 8.98 24.10 4.48
C ALA A 329 7.48 23.84 4.20
N ASP A 330 6.88 22.83 4.84
CA ASP A 330 5.50 22.36 4.64
C ASP A 330 5.20 21.85 3.20
N VAL A 331 6.25 21.50 2.44
CA VAL A 331 6.10 20.93 1.10
C VAL A 331 5.92 19.41 1.19
N PRO A 332 4.92 18.82 0.51
CA PRO A 332 4.68 17.38 0.56
C PRO A 332 5.88 16.55 0.09
N CYS A 333 6.27 15.56 0.87
CA CYS A 333 7.34 14.61 0.54
C CYS A 333 6.86 13.56 -0.46
N GLN A 334 6.44 14.00 -1.63
CA GLN A 334 6.08 13.18 -2.78
C GLN A 334 6.67 13.80 -4.04
N SER A 335 7.03 12.97 -5.02
CA SER A 335 7.52 13.46 -6.30
C SER A 335 7.39 12.40 -7.40
N TYR A 336 7.36 12.88 -8.64
CA TYR A 336 7.46 12.04 -9.83
C TYR A 336 8.90 11.59 -10.05
N MET A 337 9.09 10.27 -10.19
CA MET A 337 10.41 9.64 -10.34
C MET A 337 10.76 9.30 -11.80
N GLY A 338 9.79 9.30 -12.69
CA GLY A 338 9.93 8.88 -14.07
C GLY A 338 8.89 7.85 -14.49
N LYS A 339 9.02 7.38 -15.71
CA LYS A 339 8.07 6.46 -16.35
C LYS A 339 8.13 5.05 -15.75
N GLU A 340 7.07 4.28 -15.96
CA GLU A 340 7.01 2.83 -15.69
C GLU A 340 7.45 2.45 -14.27
N GLY A 341 8.54 1.66 -14.15
CA GLY A 341 9.07 1.14 -12.89
C GLY A 341 9.91 2.10 -12.05
N ALA A 342 10.06 3.38 -12.46
CA ALA A 342 10.96 4.34 -11.82
C ALA A 342 10.69 4.51 -10.31
N GLY A 343 9.42 4.61 -9.90
CA GLY A 343 9.08 4.77 -8.48
C GLY A 343 9.50 3.56 -7.63
N HIS A 344 9.29 2.35 -8.14
CA HIS A 344 9.77 1.13 -7.45
C HIS A 344 11.30 0.99 -7.47
N PHE A 345 11.95 1.43 -8.55
CA PHE A 345 13.41 1.44 -8.61
C PHE A 345 14.00 2.39 -7.55
N VAL A 346 13.52 3.61 -7.50
CA VAL A 346 13.97 4.61 -6.50
C VAL A 346 13.69 4.11 -5.08
N LYS A 347 12.53 3.47 -4.83
CA LYS A 347 12.24 2.85 -3.54
C LYS A 347 13.15 1.66 -3.23
N MET A 348 13.50 0.85 -4.20
CA MET A 348 14.44 -0.25 -4.05
C MET A 348 15.82 0.26 -3.63
N VAL A 349 16.32 1.33 -4.25
CA VAL A 349 17.59 1.96 -3.87
C VAL A 349 17.53 2.60 -2.49
N HIS A 350 16.41 3.29 -2.18
CA HIS A 350 16.14 3.77 -0.82
C HIS A 350 16.31 2.64 0.22
N ASN A 351 15.73 1.48 -0.04
CA ASN A 351 15.86 0.32 0.85
C ASN A 351 17.31 -0.22 0.90
N GLY A 352 18.05 -0.15 -0.21
CA GLY A 352 19.48 -0.49 -0.24
C GLY A 352 20.31 0.43 0.66
N ILE A 353 20.07 1.74 0.57
CA ILE A 353 20.70 2.75 1.46
C ILE A 353 20.34 2.44 2.92
N GLU A 354 19.06 2.17 3.21
CA GLU A 354 18.57 1.80 4.54
C GLU A 354 19.31 0.58 5.10
N TYR A 355 19.51 -0.47 4.29
CA TYR A 355 20.24 -1.67 4.71
C TYR A 355 21.68 -1.36 5.11
N ALA A 356 22.39 -0.54 4.35
CA ALA A 356 23.75 -0.12 4.66
C ALA A 356 23.80 0.79 5.91
N GLU A 357 22.84 1.71 6.08
CA GLU A 357 22.72 2.54 7.30
C GLU A 357 22.50 1.68 8.55
N MET A 358 21.61 0.69 8.47
CA MET A 358 21.37 -0.25 9.58
C MET A 358 22.62 -1.08 9.90
N GLN A 359 23.36 -1.51 8.89
CA GLN A 359 24.61 -2.25 9.08
C GLN A 359 25.71 -1.36 9.69
N LEU A 360 25.85 -0.12 9.26
CA LEU A 360 26.77 0.85 9.87
C LEU A 360 26.48 1.04 11.37
N LEU A 361 25.18 1.14 11.74
CA LEU A 361 24.80 1.25 13.16
C LEU A 361 25.07 -0.04 13.93
N ALA A 362 24.87 -1.21 13.32
CA ALA A 362 25.23 -2.49 13.94
C ALA A 362 26.74 -2.63 14.13
N GLU A 363 27.56 -2.19 13.18
CA GLU A 363 29.01 -2.16 13.29
C GLU A 363 29.49 -1.14 14.34
N THR A 364 28.87 0.05 14.37
CA THR A 364 29.08 1.06 15.42
C THR A 364 28.77 0.49 16.81
N PHE A 365 27.62 -0.18 16.95
CA PHE A 365 27.24 -0.85 18.19
C PHE A 365 28.28 -1.89 18.61
N ALA A 366 28.77 -2.73 17.68
CA ALA A 366 29.75 -3.75 17.98
C ALA A 366 31.07 -3.15 18.50
N VAL A 367 31.49 -2.00 17.97
CA VAL A 367 32.71 -1.28 18.42
C VAL A 367 32.47 -0.70 19.81
N LEU A 368 31.38 0.05 20.02
CA LEU A 368 31.11 0.72 21.29
C LEU A 368 30.82 -0.27 22.42
N ALA A 369 30.05 -1.33 22.16
CA ALA A 369 29.76 -2.36 23.18
C ALA A 369 30.98 -3.15 23.62
N ASN A 370 32.08 -3.12 22.84
CA ASN A 370 33.35 -3.73 23.22
C ASN A 370 34.15 -2.88 24.23
N GLN A 371 33.86 -1.60 24.36
CA GLN A 371 34.66 -0.66 25.17
C GLN A 371 33.88 0.10 26.24
N MET A 372 32.54 0.09 26.22
CA MET A 372 31.70 0.83 27.17
C MET A 372 30.38 0.11 27.49
N SER A 373 29.76 0.49 28.59
CA SER A 373 28.44 -0.01 28.97
C SER A 373 27.33 0.53 28.08
N TYR A 374 26.16 -0.15 28.03
CA TYR A 374 25.01 0.31 27.24
C TYR A 374 24.51 1.71 27.61
N PRO A 375 24.43 2.13 28.90
CA PRO A 375 24.07 3.50 29.22
C PRO A 375 25.03 4.54 28.63
N GLU A 376 26.34 4.28 28.66
CA GLU A 376 27.38 5.15 28.09
C GLU A 376 27.28 5.19 26.56
N LEU A 377 27.10 4.01 25.94
CA LEU A 377 26.90 3.88 24.50
C LEU A 377 25.65 4.65 24.04
N VAL A 378 24.54 4.51 24.75
CA VAL A 378 23.31 5.27 24.47
C VAL A 378 23.53 6.77 24.55
N ALA A 379 24.28 7.25 25.54
CA ALA A 379 24.62 8.67 25.66
C ALA A 379 25.40 9.18 24.43
N VAL A 380 26.37 8.40 23.93
CA VAL A 380 27.10 8.72 22.70
C VAL A 380 26.14 8.79 21.49
N LEU A 381 25.26 7.80 21.31
CA LEU A 381 24.30 7.81 20.18
C LEU A 381 23.32 8.99 20.29
N GLN A 382 22.86 9.34 21.48
CA GLN A 382 21.99 10.50 21.71
C GLN A 382 22.71 11.82 21.41
N GLU A 383 23.97 11.96 21.78
CA GLU A 383 24.81 13.12 21.42
C GLU A 383 24.97 13.23 19.90
N MET A 384 25.31 12.12 19.23
CA MET A 384 25.38 12.06 17.77
C MET A 384 24.05 12.51 17.13
N ASN A 385 22.92 12.11 17.69
CA ASN A 385 21.59 12.43 17.15
C ASN A 385 21.16 13.88 17.40
N GLN A 386 21.85 14.65 18.23
CA GLN A 386 21.68 16.10 18.36
C GLN A 386 22.49 16.88 17.32
N GLY A 387 23.54 16.26 16.78
CA GLY A 387 24.49 16.83 15.82
C GLY A 387 24.08 16.69 14.36
N SER A 388 25.08 16.79 13.48
CA SER A 388 24.94 16.63 12.02
C SER A 388 24.55 15.22 11.61
N GLU A 389 24.77 14.21 12.49
CA GLU A 389 24.47 12.78 12.24
C GLU A 389 23.00 12.42 12.53
N ALA A 390 22.22 13.39 13.03
CA ALA A 390 20.83 13.17 13.41
C ALA A 390 20.05 12.44 12.31
N SER A 391 19.44 11.31 12.68
CA SER A 391 18.64 10.47 11.79
C SER A 391 17.66 9.62 12.57
N TYR A 392 16.59 9.21 11.91
CA TYR A 392 15.60 8.32 12.51
C TYR A 392 16.19 6.97 12.94
N LEU A 393 17.06 6.38 12.12
CA LEU A 393 17.68 5.09 12.46
C LEU A 393 18.59 5.22 13.69
N LEU A 394 19.29 6.33 13.83
CA LEU A 394 20.12 6.60 15.01
C LEU A 394 19.26 6.80 16.27
N GLU A 395 18.15 7.54 16.14
CA GLU A 395 17.17 7.75 17.21
C GLU A 395 16.62 6.42 17.75
N ILE A 396 16.04 5.61 16.86
CA ILE A 396 15.47 4.30 17.28
C ILE A 396 16.54 3.32 17.78
N THR A 397 17.77 3.41 17.30
CA THR A 397 18.88 2.58 17.82
C THR A 397 19.15 2.91 19.29
N ALA A 398 19.20 4.19 19.65
CA ALA A 398 19.36 4.61 21.04
C ALA A 398 18.17 4.17 21.92
N GLU A 399 16.95 4.18 21.41
CA GLU A 399 15.76 3.71 22.13
C GLU A 399 15.77 2.17 22.32
N ILE A 400 16.11 1.42 21.26
CA ILE A 400 16.21 -0.04 21.29
C ILE A 400 17.19 -0.50 22.39
N LEU A 401 18.34 0.15 22.47
CA LEU A 401 19.40 -0.22 23.41
C LEU A 401 19.08 0.12 24.87
N GLN A 402 18.05 0.92 25.13
CA GLN A 402 17.54 1.19 26.50
C GLN A 402 16.47 0.19 26.93
N LYS A 403 15.86 -0.53 25.99
CA LYS A 403 14.75 -1.44 26.30
C LYS A 403 15.24 -2.66 27.07
N LYS A 404 14.60 -2.93 28.21
CA LYS A 404 14.89 -4.10 29.05
C LYS A 404 13.71 -5.03 29.16
N GLU A 405 14.01 -6.31 29.34
CA GLU A 405 13.11 -7.35 29.79
C GLU A 405 13.68 -7.97 31.07
N GLY A 406 13.02 -7.71 32.20
CA GLY A 406 13.59 -8.05 33.52
C GLY A 406 14.91 -7.33 33.76
N LYS A 407 15.98 -8.10 33.99
CA LYS A 407 17.36 -7.59 34.25
C LYS A 407 18.21 -7.46 32.99
N HIS A 408 17.75 -7.99 31.85
CA HIS A 408 18.52 -8.05 30.60
C HIS A 408 18.11 -6.92 29.66
N PHE A 409 19.06 -6.41 28.88
CA PHE A 409 18.71 -5.59 27.73
C PHE A 409 18.06 -6.48 26.67
N LEU A 410 16.93 -6.01 26.12
CA LEU A 410 16.15 -6.83 25.18
C LEU A 410 16.96 -7.22 23.93
N VAL A 411 17.85 -6.34 23.47
CA VAL A 411 18.70 -6.60 22.31
C VAL A 411 19.59 -7.84 22.49
N ASP A 412 20.05 -8.13 23.73
CA ASP A 412 20.86 -9.32 24.04
C ASP A 412 20.06 -10.64 24.01
N LEU A 413 18.73 -10.55 24.10
CA LEU A 413 17.80 -11.69 24.03
C LEU A 413 17.31 -11.95 22.61
N ILE A 414 17.56 -11.05 21.67
CA ILE A 414 17.18 -11.21 20.28
C ILE A 414 18.23 -12.08 19.57
N LEU A 415 17.75 -13.09 18.81
CA LEU A 415 18.63 -13.93 18.02
C LEU A 415 19.37 -13.08 16.97
N ASP A 416 20.69 -13.22 16.88
CA ASP A 416 21.57 -12.50 15.95
C ASP A 416 21.46 -13.00 14.50
N GLN A 417 20.22 -13.07 14.00
CA GLN A 417 19.86 -13.39 12.60
C GLN A 417 18.96 -12.29 12.04
N ALA A 418 19.40 -11.64 10.98
CA ALA A 418 18.63 -10.59 10.32
C ALA A 418 17.97 -11.13 9.04
N SER A 419 16.64 -11.16 9.01
CA SER A 419 15.88 -11.55 7.82
C SER A 419 15.95 -10.49 6.72
N SER A 420 15.70 -10.89 5.47
CA SER A 420 15.64 -10.01 4.31
C SER A 420 14.33 -10.25 3.53
N LYS A 421 13.69 -9.17 3.08
CA LYS A 421 12.51 -9.22 2.19
C LYS A 421 12.88 -9.20 0.70
N GLY A 422 14.19 -9.26 0.34
CA GLY A 422 14.68 -9.32 -1.04
C GLY A 422 15.02 -7.96 -1.67
N THR A 423 14.51 -6.84 -1.16
CA THR A 423 14.73 -5.51 -1.78
C THR A 423 16.18 -5.06 -1.81
N GLY A 424 16.99 -5.39 -0.78
CA GLY A 424 18.42 -5.12 -0.76
C GLY A 424 19.18 -5.93 -1.82
N MET A 425 18.81 -7.20 -2.02
CA MET A 425 19.37 -8.04 -3.07
C MET A 425 19.06 -7.46 -4.46
N TRP A 426 17.85 -6.98 -4.70
CA TRP A 426 17.49 -6.36 -5.98
C TRP A 426 18.31 -5.11 -6.28
N SER A 427 18.62 -4.29 -5.26
CA SER A 427 19.50 -3.12 -5.40
C SER A 427 20.91 -3.54 -5.85
N SER A 428 21.47 -4.59 -5.24
CA SER A 428 22.77 -5.14 -5.64
C SER A 428 22.75 -5.74 -7.05
N SER A 429 21.70 -6.50 -7.39
CA SER A 429 21.53 -7.07 -8.73
C SER A 429 21.37 -6.01 -9.80
N ALA A 430 20.60 -4.96 -9.52
CA ALA A 430 20.44 -3.83 -10.44
C ALA A 430 21.76 -3.07 -10.65
N ALA A 431 22.56 -2.88 -9.59
CA ALA A 431 23.86 -2.24 -9.72
C ALA A 431 24.82 -3.05 -10.60
N LEU A 432 24.85 -4.38 -10.43
CA LEU A 432 25.64 -5.27 -11.29
C LEU A 432 25.19 -5.20 -12.75
N ALA A 433 23.87 -5.20 -12.99
CA ALA A 433 23.31 -5.12 -14.35
C ALA A 433 23.60 -3.78 -15.04
N LEU A 434 23.67 -2.68 -14.27
CA LEU A 434 23.91 -1.33 -14.76
C LEU A 434 25.38 -0.91 -14.73
N GLY A 435 26.30 -1.81 -14.32
CA GLY A 435 27.70 -1.46 -14.15
C GLY A 435 27.94 -0.36 -13.10
N SER A 436 27.04 -0.24 -12.12
CA SER A 436 27.12 0.74 -11.05
C SER A 436 27.78 0.14 -9.81
N VAL A 437 28.59 0.94 -9.09
CA VAL A 437 29.28 0.45 -7.88
C VAL A 437 28.43 0.74 -6.65
N ASN A 438 27.96 -0.30 -5.95
CA ASN A 438 27.19 -0.20 -4.71
C ASN A 438 27.71 -1.13 -3.61
N THR A 439 29.01 -1.11 -3.38
CA THR A 439 29.71 -2.05 -2.48
C THR A 439 29.15 -2.07 -1.07
N MET A 440 28.73 -0.93 -0.53
CA MET A 440 28.17 -0.84 0.83
C MET A 440 26.82 -1.55 0.95
N MET A 441 25.92 -1.33 -0.02
CA MET A 441 24.60 -2.00 -0.03
C MET A 441 24.80 -3.51 -0.17
N SER A 442 25.70 -3.95 -1.04
CA SER A 442 26.04 -5.37 -1.21
C SER A 442 26.65 -5.97 0.05
N ALA A 443 27.58 -5.27 0.71
CA ALA A 443 28.17 -5.70 1.98
C ALA A 443 27.10 -5.91 3.05
N SER A 444 26.14 -4.99 3.18
CA SER A 444 25.03 -5.11 4.14
C SER A 444 24.11 -6.31 3.87
N VAL A 445 23.89 -6.65 2.60
CA VAL A 445 23.13 -7.85 2.21
C VAL A 445 23.89 -9.11 2.58
N PHE A 446 25.20 -9.17 2.30
CA PHE A 446 26.03 -10.32 2.66
C PHE A 446 26.20 -10.47 4.16
N ALA A 447 26.30 -9.38 4.93
CA ALA A 447 26.31 -9.43 6.39
C ALA A 447 25.03 -10.07 6.94
N ARG A 448 23.84 -9.76 6.37
CA ARG A 448 22.59 -10.43 6.73
C ARG A 448 22.59 -11.91 6.37
N TYR A 449 23.13 -12.31 5.21
CA TYR A 449 23.27 -13.73 4.85
C TYR A 449 24.20 -14.45 5.81
N LEU A 450 25.36 -13.85 6.14
CA LEU A 450 26.29 -14.40 7.14
C LEU A 450 25.61 -14.58 8.51
N SER A 451 24.71 -13.68 8.88
CA SER A 451 23.99 -13.80 10.16
C SER A 451 23.16 -15.08 10.25
N SER A 452 22.68 -15.62 9.13
CA SER A 452 21.89 -16.86 9.10
C SER A 452 22.72 -18.14 9.34
N PHE A 453 24.04 -18.10 9.16
CA PHE A 453 24.94 -19.24 9.41
C PHE A 453 25.27 -19.39 10.91
N LYS A 454 24.26 -19.35 11.79
CA LYS A 454 24.47 -19.33 13.24
C LYS A 454 25.22 -20.56 13.75
N THR A 455 24.88 -21.75 13.27
CA THR A 455 25.50 -23.02 13.67
C THR A 455 26.98 -23.04 13.31
N GLU A 456 27.31 -22.67 12.10
CA GLU A 456 28.71 -22.62 11.60
C GLU A 456 29.50 -21.55 12.32
N ARG A 457 28.90 -20.34 12.54
CA ARG A 457 29.58 -19.28 13.29
C ARG A 457 29.91 -19.69 14.72
N VAL A 458 29.00 -20.39 15.41
CA VAL A 458 29.23 -20.90 16.75
C VAL A 458 30.35 -21.95 16.73
N ALA A 459 30.32 -22.90 15.79
CA ALA A 459 31.38 -23.91 15.67
C ALA A 459 32.77 -23.32 15.38
N LEU A 460 32.79 -22.22 14.61
CA LEU A 460 34.05 -21.54 14.26
C LEU A 460 34.51 -20.53 15.33
N SER A 461 33.66 -20.12 16.24
CA SER A 461 33.98 -19.08 17.23
C SER A 461 35.18 -19.44 18.13
N VAL A 462 35.39 -20.72 18.41
CA VAL A 462 36.54 -21.21 19.18
C VAL A 462 37.88 -20.99 18.47
N ARG A 463 37.86 -20.74 17.14
CA ARG A 463 39.04 -20.49 16.31
C ARG A 463 39.29 -18.99 16.08
N LYS A 464 38.42 -18.11 16.61
CA LYS A 464 38.56 -16.67 16.43
C LYS A 464 39.92 -16.22 17.00
N PRO A 465 40.71 -15.48 16.21
CA PRO A 465 41.99 -14.95 16.71
C PRO A 465 41.75 -14.04 17.92
N LYS A 466 42.67 -14.08 18.88
CA LYS A 466 42.64 -13.16 20.02
C LYS A 466 42.88 -11.73 19.55
N ALA A 467 42.11 -10.79 20.10
CA ALA A 467 42.35 -9.38 19.92
C ALA A 467 43.73 -8.99 20.47
N LYS A 468 44.29 -7.94 19.94
CA LYS A 468 45.44 -7.26 20.56
C LYS A 468 45.00 -6.66 21.90
N LYS A 469 45.99 -6.17 22.68
CA LYS A 469 45.66 -5.41 23.91
C LYS A 469 44.63 -4.34 23.56
N GLN A 470 43.58 -4.28 24.35
CA GLN A 470 42.50 -3.34 24.13
C GLN A 470 43.04 -1.90 24.15
N VAL A 471 42.78 -1.19 23.07
CA VAL A 471 42.99 0.25 22.96
C VAL A 471 41.62 0.80 22.53
N ASP A 472 41.05 1.66 23.30
CA ASP A 472 39.73 2.24 23.00
C ASP A 472 39.88 3.19 21.80
N LEU A 473 38.90 3.12 20.89
CA LEU A 473 38.75 4.11 19.85
C LEU A 473 38.12 5.36 20.44
N ASP A 474 38.68 6.53 20.16
CA ASP A 474 38.03 7.76 20.61
C ASP A 474 36.68 7.99 19.85
N VAL A 475 35.71 8.54 20.58
CA VAL A 475 34.36 8.76 20.07
C VAL A 475 34.35 9.71 18.87
N LYS A 476 35.26 10.67 18.81
CA LYS A 476 35.36 11.62 17.69
C LYS A 476 35.72 10.89 16.39
N SER A 477 36.73 10.02 16.41
CA SER A 477 37.09 9.19 15.25
C SER A 477 35.95 8.30 14.79
N LEU A 478 35.14 7.76 15.72
CA LEU A 478 33.94 6.98 15.37
C LEU A 478 32.90 7.84 14.67
N ILE A 479 32.63 9.04 15.17
CA ILE A 479 31.65 9.97 14.57
C ILE A 479 32.11 10.38 13.17
N GLU A 480 33.38 10.69 13.00
CA GLU A 480 33.97 10.98 11.70
C GLU A 480 33.82 9.81 10.72
N ALA A 481 34.13 8.60 11.17
CA ALA A 481 33.95 7.38 10.37
C ALA A 481 32.46 7.17 9.96
N TYR A 482 31.54 7.36 10.88
CA TYR A 482 30.11 7.20 10.63
C TYR A 482 29.63 8.21 9.60
N ARG A 483 30.01 9.49 9.75
CA ARG A 483 29.69 10.56 8.78
C ARG A 483 30.24 10.23 7.40
N PHE A 484 31.52 9.88 7.33
CA PHE A 484 32.18 9.50 6.09
C PHE A 484 31.45 8.37 5.37
N ALA A 485 31.19 7.26 6.05
CA ALA A 485 30.56 6.09 5.45
C ALA A 485 29.12 6.37 4.99
N ARG A 486 28.35 7.16 5.74
CA ARG A 486 27.01 7.57 5.33
C ARG A 486 27.02 8.40 4.04
N ILE A 487 27.94 9.34 3.91
CA ILE A 487 28.06 10.13 2.68
C ILE A 487 28.37 9.21 1.49
N VAL A 488 29.32 8.28 1.64
CA VAL A 488 29.65 7.30 0.59
C VAL A 488 28.45 6.42 0.23
N ASN A 489 27.69 5.94 1.21
CA ASN A 489 26.48 5.16 0.98
C ASN A 489 25.48 5.91 0.11
N HIS A 490 25.23 7.18 0.42
CA HIS A 490 24.30 7.99 -0.37
C HIS A 490 24.85 8.31 -1.77
N ILE A 491 26.15 8.55 -1.92
CA ILE A 491 26.78 8.70 -3.23
C ILE A 491 26.53 7.45 -4.10
N GLN A 492 26.80 6.26 -3.56
CA GLN A 492 26.56 5.01 -4.29
C GLN A 492 25.08 4.85 -4.68
N GLY A 493 24.15 5.18 -3.77
CA GLY A 493 22.71 5.09 -4.02
C GLY A 493 22.25 6.06 -5.10
N PHE A 494 22.61 7.33 -5.00
CA PHE A 494 22.21 8.34 -5.99
C PHE A 494 22.84 8.09 -7.36
N ASN A 495 24.10 7.62 -7.41
CA ASN A 495 24.73 7.22 -8.67
C ASN A 495 24.04 6.03 -9.32
N LEU A 496 23.53 5.06 -8.53
CA LEU A 496 22.76 3.94 -9.06
C LEU A 496 21.43 4.40 -9.67
N ILE A 497 20.74 5.37 -9.04
CA ILE A 497 19.51 5.93 -9.61
C ILE A 497 19.82 6.72 -10.89
N GLU A 498 20.89 7.51 -10.90
CA GLU A 498 21.30 8.29 -12.09
C GLU A 498 21.62 7.37 -13.28
N ASN A 499 22.41 6.30 -13.05
CA ASN A 499 22.73 5.32 -14.10
C ASN A 499 21.47 4.64 -14.64
N ALA A 500 20.53 4.28 -13.77
CA ALA A 500 19.24 3.72 -14.19
C ALA A 500 18.41 4.75 -14.98
N SER A 501 18.39 5.99 -14.52
CA SER A 501 17.69 7.09 -15.18
C SER A 501 18.18 7.28 -16.62
N GLN A 502 19.49 7.28 -16.81
CA GLN A 502 20.11 7.36 -18.14
C GLN A 502 19.78 6.13 -19.01
N GLN A 503 19.85 4.92 -18.43
CA GLN A 503 19.60 3.67 -19.14
C GLN A 503 18.14 3.53 -19.59
N TYR A 504 17.19 3.94 -18.75
CA TYR A 504 15.75 3.78 -19.00
C TYR A 504 15.07 5.06 -19.50
N GLY A 505 15.78 6.16 -19.64
CA GLY A 505 15.24 7.44 -20.11
C GLY A 505 14.23 8.06 -19.14
N TRP A 506 14.52 8.00 -17.83
CA TRP A 506 13.70 8.65 -16.81
C TRP A 506 14.12 10.12 -16.61
N GLU A 507 13.14 10.97 -16.34
CA GLU A 507 13.39 12.37 -15.98
C GLU A 507 13.63 12.48 -14.46
N TYR A 508 14.86 12.18 -14.06
CA TYR A 508 15.25 12.11 -12.66
C TYR A 508 15.77 13.45 -12.12
N ASN A 509 15.27 13.85 -10.95
CA ASN A 509 15.75 15.01 -10.21
C ASN A 509 16.33 14.58 -8.85
N PRO A 510 17.66 14.57 -8.67
CA PRO A 510 18.28 14.12 -7.42
C PRO A 510 17.96 15.02 -6.23
N SER A 511 17.83 16.35 -6.43
CA SER A 511 17.45 17.27 -5.35
C SER A 511 16.05 16.99 -4.81
N GLU A 512 15.07 16.73 -5.70
CA GLU A 512 13.72 16.37 -5.30
C GLU A 512 13.67 14.99 -4.63
N THR A 513 14.43 14.04 -5.14
CA THR A 513 14.53 12.71 -4.49
C THR A 513 15.10 12.82 -3.08
N ALA A 514 16.16 13.59 -2.88
CA ALA A 514 16.69 13.87 -1.55
C ALA A 514 15.67 14.61 -0.67
N ARG A 515 14.93 15.59 -1.22
CA ARG A 515 13.93 16.36 -0.49
C ARG A 515 12.80 15.47 0.06
N ILE A 516 12.24 14.61 -0.76
CA ILE A 516 11.16 13.71 -0.29
C ILE A 516 11.63 12.69 0.73
N TRP A 517 12.93 12.46 0.86
CA TRP A 517 13.53 11.59 1.88
C TRP A 517 13.89 12.32 3.18
N THR A 518 13.67 13.64 3.26
CA THR A 518 13.92 14.40 4.51
C THR A 518 12.88 14.10 5.59
N GLN A 519 11.65 13.71 5.22
CA GLN A 519 10.57 13.36 6.14
C GLN A 519 9.77 12.16 5.64
N GLY A 520 9.01 11.51 6.55
CA GLY A 520 8.10 10.42 6.22
C GLY A 520 8.78 9.13 5.71
N CYS A 521 10.08 8.98 5.87
CA CYS A 521 10.81 7.78 5.44
C CYS A 521 11.77 7.27 6.52
N ILE A 522 12.27 6.06 6.34
CA ILE A 522 13.16 5.39 7.30
C ILE A 522 14.57 6.02 7.30
N ILE A 523 15.05 6.53 6.16
CA ILE A 523 16.40 7.13 6.03
C ILE A 523 16.41 8.65 6.22
N ARG A 524 15.33 9.23 6.77
CA ARG A 524 15.28 10.67 7.05
C ARG A 524 16.39 11.09 8.00
N SER A 525 17.09 12.18 7.65
CA SER A 525 18.28 12.62 8.38
C SER A 525 18.66 14.06 8.03
N ARG A 526 19.50 14.68 8.87
CA ARG A 526 20.13 15.97 8.54
C ARG A 526 21.05 15.89 7.33
N LEU A 527 21.72 14.75 7.12
CA LEU A 527 22.50 14.53 5.91
C LEU A 527 21.66 14.69 4.65
N MET A 528 20.40 14.20 4.66
CA MET A 528 19.50 14.34 3.53
C MET A 528 19.24 15.82 3.19
N GLU A 529 19.08 16.68 4.21
CA GLU A 529 18.93 18.13 4.02
C GLU A 529 20.19 18.75 3.37
N THR A 530 21.36 18.30 3.78
CA THR A 530 22.65 18.69 3.15
C THR A 530 22.69 18.29 1.69
N LEU A 531 22.26 17.04 1.36
CA LEU A 531 22.24 16.54 -0.01
C LEU A 531 21.25 17.31 -0.89
N VAL A 532 20.09 17.73 -0.37
CA VAL A 532 19.16 18.62 -1.08
C VAL A 532 19.86 19.87 -1.57
N GLN A 533 20.67 20.51 -0.72
CA GLN A 533 21.39 21.73 -1.09
C GLN A 533 22.53 21.42 -2.07
N ALA A 534 23.26 20.34 -1.86
CA ALA A 534 24.33 19.93 -2.76
C ALA A 534 23.83 19.66 -4.20
N PHE A 535 22.70 18.98 -4.33
CA PHE A 535 22.09 18.67 -5.63
C PHE A 535 21.43 19.89 -6.34
N LYS A 536 21.21 20.99 -5.66
CA LYS A 536 20.78 22.24 -6.31
C LYS A 536 21.91 22.87 -7.15
N THR A 537 23.14 22.62 -6.79
CA THR A 537 24.34 23.19 -7.46
C THR A 537 24.98 22.21 -8.43
N GLU A 538 25.00 20.92 -8.08
CA GLU A 538 25.68 19.89 -8.84
C GLU A 538 24.84 18.61 -8.94
N LYS A 539 24.70 18.05 -10.13
CA LYS A 539 23.99 16.78 -10.33
C LYS A 539 24.72 15.57 -9.71
N SER A 540 26.05 15.63 -9.66
CA SER A 540 26.90 14.61 -9.06
C SER A 540 27.51 15.10 -7.76
N LEU A 541 27.39 14.34 -6.69
CA LEU A 541 28.00 14.66 -5.41
C LEU A 541 29.54 14.66 -5.47
N PHE A 542 30.15 13.98 -6.43
CA PHE A 542 31.60 14.04 -6.66
C PHE A 542 32.07 15.36 -7.25
N ASN A 543 31.16 16.18 -7.79
CA ASN A 543 31.50 17.53 -8.27
C ASN A 543 31.20 18.61 -7.21
N ASN A 544 30.56 18.23 -6.10
CA ASN A 544 30.21 19.17 -5.06
C ASN A 544 31.34 19.34 -4.05
N THR A 545 31.98 20.50 -4.03
CA THR A 545 33.14 20.80 -3.18
C THR A 545 32.84 20.60 -1.69
N ALA A 546 31.66 21.02 -1.21
CA ALA A 546 31.30 20.87 0.21
C ALA A 546 31.20 19.39 0.63
N ILE A 547 30.67 18.52 -0.23
CA ILE A 547 30.61 17.07 0.03
C ILE A 547 32.01 16.46 -0.01
N LEU A 548 32.86 16.87 -0.95
CA LEU A 548 34.24 16.41 -1.02
C LEU A 548 35.05 16.85 0.20
N ASP A 549 34.88 18.06 0.70
CA ASP A 549 35.53 18.57 1.89
C ASP A 549 35.07 17.80 3.14
N LEU A 550 33.80 17.43 3.23
CA LEU A 550 33.29 16.56 4.29
C LEU A 550 33.95 15.17 4.24
N LEU A 551 34.07 14.57 3.05
CA LEU A 551 34.74 13.26 2.90
C LEU A 551 36.21 13.35 3.33
N LYS A 552 36.98 14.32 2.82
CA LYS A 552 38.38 14.52 3.17
C LYS A 552 38.59 14.78 4.67
N GLY A 553 37.74 15.62 5.25
CA GLY A 553 37.82 15.98 6.67
C GLY A 553 37.51 14.83 7.64
N ASN A 554 36.82 13.79 7.17
CA ASN A 554 36.40 12.64 7.99
C ASN A 554 37.12 11.30 7.61
N GLU A 555 37.98 11.31 6.60
CA GLU A 555 38.67 10.13 6.09
C GLU A 555 39.58 9.49 7.16
N ALA A 556 40.31 10.31 7.92
CA ALA A 556 41.21 9.82 8.96
C ALA A 556 40.47 9.05 10.06
N GLY A 557 39.26 9.49 10.44
CA GLY A 557 38.39 8.77 11.37
C GLY A 557 37.97 7.40 10.83
N ALA A 558 37.65 7.33 9.54
CA ALA A 558 37.29 6.07 8.88
C ALA A 558 38.48 5.09 8.86
N ALA A 559 39.69 5.55 8.52
CA ALA A 559 40.90 4.76 8.57
C ALA A 559 41.19 4.25 10.00
N SER A 560 41.07 5.11 11.01
CA SER A 560 41.25 4.77 12.42
C SER A 560 40.27 3.69 12.90
N LEU A 561 38.99 3.81 12.55
CA LEU A 561 37.98 2.82 12.90
C LEU A 561 38.28 1.45 12.27
N ILE A 562 38.65 1.41 11.00
CA ILE A 562 38.96 0.15 10.30
C ILE A 562 40.20 -0.50 10.94
N HIS A 563 41.25 0.28 11.23
CA HIS A 563 42.43 -0.22 11.92
C HIS A 563 42.07 -0.81 13.29
N HIS A 564 41.25 -0.11 14.07
CA HIS A 564 40.71 -0.59 15.35
C HIS A 564 39.94 -1.91 15.18
N GLY A 565 39.03 -2.02 14.19
CA GLY A 565 38.30 -3.25 13.90
C GLY A 565 39.19 -4.44 13.61
N VAL A 566 40.25 -4.25 12.80
CA VAL A 566 41.27 -5.29 12.53
C VAL A 566 41.96 -5.73 13.80
N ASP A 567 42.38 -4.80 14.65
CA ASP A 567 43.09 -5.10 15.90
C ASP A 567 42.19 -5.77 16.93
N GLN A 568 40.94 -5.34 17.06
CA GLN A 568 39.97 -5.89 17.99
C GLN A 568 39.20 -7.10 17.44
N LYS A 569 39.45 -7.50 16.19
CA LYS A 569 38.77 -8.62 15.51
C LYS A 569 37.26 -8.41 15.40
N ILE A 570 36.87 -7.19 15.12
CA ILE A 570 35.47 -6.78 14.85
C ILE A 570 35.31 -6.68 13.32
N ALA A 571 34.28 -7.32 12.76
CA ALA A 571 33.96 -7.21 11.36
C ALA A 571 33.31 -5.84 11.08
N LEU A 572 33.80 -5.12 10.09
CA LEU A 572 33.39 -3.78 9.69
C LEU A 572 33.19 -3.74 8.16
N ASP A 573 32.23 -4.54 7.67
CA ASP A 573 32.02 -4.77 6.23
C ASP A 573 31.62 -3.49 5.49
N CYS A 574 30.67 -2.72 6.04
CA CYS A 574 30.21 -1.49 5.41
C CYS A 574 31.25 -0.35 5.53
N TYR A 575 31.89 -0.18 6.70
CA TYR A 575 32.92 0.83 6.85
C TYR A 575 34.11 0.56 5.92
N SER A 576 34.56 -0.69 5.85
CA SER A 576 35.67 -1.09 4.95
C SER A 576 35.27 -0.88 3.47
N SER A 577 34.05 -1.19 3.11
CA SER A 577 33.56 -0.98 1.75
C SER A 577 33.50 0.51 1.38
N ALA A 578 33.07 1.38 2.32
CA ALA A 578 33.06 2.83 2.12
C ALA A 578 34.47 3.38 1.89
N TYR A 579 35.41 3.01 2.76
CA TYR A 579 36.82 3.45 2.69
C TYR A 579 37.48 3.00 1.39
N ASN A 580 37.38 1.72 1.05
CA ASN A 580 37.98 1.17 -0.17
C ASN A 580 37.41 1.81 -1.43
N TYR A 581 36.09 2.09 -1.47
CA TYR A 581 35.48 2.80 -2.57
C TYR A 581 36.06 4.21 -2.74
N TRP A 582 36.18 4.97 -1.64
CA TRP A 582 36.71 6.33 -1.67
C TRP A 582 38.19 6.36 -2.12
N ILE A 583 39.05 5.50 -1.54
CA ILE A 583 40.47 5.44 -1.91
C ILE A 583 40.62 5.07 -3.39
N ALA A 584 39.82 4.11 -3.88
CA ALA A 584 39.87 3.75 -5.30
C ALA A 584 39.41 4.92 -6.20
N MET A 585 38.38 5.66 -5.82
CA MET A 585 37.90 6.82 -6.57
C MET A 585 38.88 8.00 -6.57
N CYS A 586 39.71 8.11 -5.55
CA CYS A 586 40.76 9.13 -5.44
C CYS A 586 42.08 8.70 -6.06
N SER A 587 42.19 7.46 -6.58
CA SER A 587 43.44 6.95 -7.15
C SER A 587 43.54 7.23 -8.65
N GLU A 588 44.55 7.96 -9.08
CA GLU A 588 44.83 8.23 -10.50
C GLU A 588 45.08 6.93 -11.28
N SER A 589 45.72 5.97 -10.67
CA SER A 589 45.99 4.65 -11.25
C SER A 589 45.48 3.53 -10.37
N LEU A 590 44.79 2.59 -10.98
CA LEU A 590 44.34 1.35 -10.33
C LEU A 590 45.09 0.14 -10.85
N PRO A 591 45.26 -0.94 -10.06
CA PRO A 591 45.90 -2.18 -10.51
C PRO A 591 45.08 -2.98 -11.53
N ALA A 592 44.02 -2.38 -12.06
CA ALA A 592 43.18 -2.94 -13.13
C ALA A 592 43.98 -3.12 -14.46
N ASN A 593 45.07 -2.38 -14.66
CA ASN A 593 46.00 -2.59 -15.75
C ASN A 593 46.58 -3.98 -15.78
N LEU A 594 46.95 -4.56 -14.61
CA LEU A 594 47.42 -5.95 -14.50
C LEU A 594 46.32 -6.94 -14.87
N ILE A 595 45.10 -6.71 -14.43
CA ILE A 595 43.95 -7.58 -14.79
C ILE A 595 43.76 -7.57 -16.31
N GLN A 596 43.84 -6.40 -16.95
CA GLN A 596 43.68 -6.30 -18.39
C GLN A 596 44.86 -6.94 -19.15
N ALA A 597 46.06 -6.81 -18.65
CA ALA A 597 47.22 -7.49 -19.20
C ALA A 597 47.10 -9.04 -19.10
N GLN A 598 46.63 -9.56 -17.95
CA GLN A 598 46.35 -10.99 -17.78
C GLN A 598 45.29 -11.48 -18.78
N ARG A 599 44.23 -10.72 -18.99
CA ARG A 599 43.16 -11.04 -19.98
C ARG A 599 43.73 -11.08 -21.40
N ASP A 600 44.61 -10.16 -21.74
CA ASP A 600 45.28 -10.14 -23.03
C ASP A 600 46.22 -11.34 -23.20
N PHE A 601 46.96 -11.68 -22.16
CA PHE A 601 47.89 -12.81 -22.13
C PHE A 601 47.20 -14.15 -22.41
N PHE A 602 46.10 -14.45 -21.72
CA PHE A 602 45.43 -15.77 -21.88
C PHE A 602 44.36 -15.82 -22.95
N GLY A 603 43.85 -14.67 -23.44
CA GLY A 603 42.70 -14.67 -24.35
C GLY A 603 42.72 -13.60 -25.44
N ALA A 604 43.83 -12.91 -25.66
CA ALA A 604 43.97 -11.82 -26.65
C ALA A 604 42.82 -10.78 -26.55
N HIS A 605 42.41 -10.46 -25.33
CA HIS A 605 41.25 -9.55 -25.10
C HIS A 605 41.57 -8.07 -25.36
N THR A 606 42.77 -7.81 -25.83
CA THR A 606 43.29 -6.46 -26.14
C THR A 606 43.32 -5.53 -24.93
N TYR A 607 44.07 -4.46 -25.02
CA TYR A 607 44.11 -3.40 -24.02
C TYR A 607 44.35 -2.04 -24.67
N ARG A 608 44.04 -0.97 -23.95
CA ARG A 608 44.38 0.40 -24.33
C ARG A 608 45.62 0.86 -23.63
N ARG A 609 46.36 1.77 -24.23
CA ARG A 609 47.60 2.30 -23.66
C ARG A 609 47.41 3.75 -23.24
N VAL A 610 48.09 4.16 -22.14
CA VAL A 610 48.07 5.53 -21.63
C VAL A 610 48.82 6.53 -22.52
N ASP A 611 49.74 6.02 -23.34
CA ASP A 611 50.59 6.79 -24.26
C ASP A 611 50.06 6.81 -25.72
N LYS A 612 48.87 6.33 -25.95
CA LYS A 612 48.22 6.22 -27.27
C LYS A 612 46.80 6.76 -27.24
N PRO A 613 46.21 7.11 -28.41
CA PRO A 613 44.79 7.53 -28.49
C PRO A 613 43.86 6.47 -27.85
N PHE A 614 42.82 6.95 -27.14
CA PHE A 614 41.91 6.12 -26.36
C PHE A 614 41.16 5.06 -27.18
N GLU A 615 40.86 5.36 -28.44
CA GLU A 615 40.13 4.45 -29.34
C GLU A 615 40.99 3.31 -29.85
N GLN A 616 42.32 3.39 -29.68
CA GLN A 616 43.26 2.42 -30.19
C GLN A 616 43.44 1.28 -29.22
N THR A 617 43.29 0.02 -29.71
CA THR A 617 43.47 -1.20 -28.93
C THR A 617 44.73 -1.92 -29.37
N PHE A 618 45.40 -2.63 -28.46
CA PHE A 618 46.64 -3.33 -28.64
C PHE A 618 46.52 -4.76 -28.13
N HIS A 619 47.23 -5.65 -28.75
CA HIS A 619 47.52 -7.02 -28.28
C HIS A 619 49.04 -7.23 -28.25
N THR A 620 49.54 -7.91 -27.25
CA THR A 620 50.93 -8.25 -27.12
C THR A 620 51.15 -9.77 -27.19
N GLN A 621 52.11 -10.18 -27.99
CA GLN A 621 52.62 -11.55 -27.90
C GLN A 621 53.51 -11.63 -26.64
N TRP A 622 52.96 -12.19 -25.57
CA TRP A 622 53.59 -12.22 -24.25
C TRP A 622 54.64 -13.30 -24.10
N GLN A 623 54.71 -14.29 -25.03
CA GLN A 623 55.65 -15.41 -25.07
C GLN A 623 56.34 -15.48 -26.43
#